data_fe97c67d49deca86ca19809d23e8a871
#
_entry.id   fe97c67d49deca86ca19809d23e8a871
#
_cell.length_a   1.000
_cell.length_b   1.000
_cell.length_c   1.000
_cell.angle_alpha   90.00
_cell.angle_beta   90.00
_cell.angle_gamma   90.00
#
_symmetry.space_group_name_H-M   'P 1'
#
loop_
_entity.id
_entity.type
_entity.pdbx_description
1 polymer ?
#
loop_
_entity_poly.entity_id
_entity_poly.type
_entity_poly.pdbx_seq_one_letter_code
_entity_poly.pdbx_strand_id
1 'polypeptide(L)'
;MSDKKVSVKNRSSSMVVYSVPEMGIRREFAPNEVKTVSMDELNALSYLPGGMNLIRKHLFVQDESALQEMSVKVEPEYYLDEKGVIDLLEKGSIDAFLDCLDFAPEGVLDLIKKHAVALPVNDNRKREAIKEKMGFDVTAAIKHLEEARKAEEEESGVKAEAITPVRRVKTEEAQPATGRRTAVPQYKVVTPKQEA
;
A
#
# COMPACT_ATOMS: atom_id res chain seq x y z
N MET A 1 19.87 -20.95 21.13
CA MET A 1 19.26 -20.26 19.99
C MET A 1 18.10 -21.11 19.51
N SER A 2 16.91 -20.60 19.60
CA SER A 2 15.71 -21.35 19.19
C SER A 2 15.51 -21.16 17.68
N ASP A 3 15.59 -22.25 16.90
CA ASP A 3 15.30 -22.22 15.46
C ASP A 3 13.79 -22.05 15.16
N LYS A 4 12.99 -21.69 16.17
CA LYS A 4 11.56 -21.49 16.02
C LYS A 4 11.31 -20.27 15.13
N LYS A 5 10.72 -20.53 13.96
CA LYS A 5 10.33 -19.51 13.00
C LYS A 5 8.85 -19.20 13.15
N VAL A 6 8.53 -17.93 13.17
CA VAL A 6 7.19 -17.40 13.41
C VAL A 6 6.76 -16.56 12.22
N SER A 7 5.53 -16.73 11.80
CA SER A 7 4.94 -15.94 10.71
C SER A 7 4.41 -14.62 11.27
N VAL A 8 4.91 -13.52 10.74
CA VAL A 8 4.55 -12.15 11.16
C VAL A 8 4.02 -11.37 9.98
N LYS A 9 2.85 -10.76 10.14
CA LYS A 9 2.18 -9.95 9.13
C LYS A 9 2.16 -8.49 9.55
N ASN A 10 2.43 -7.58 8.61
CA ASN A 10 2.13 -6.17 8.81
C ASN A 10 0.63 -5.94 8.66
N ARG A 11 -0.04 -5.47 9.71
CA ARG A 11 -1.47 -5.13 9.71
C ARG A 11 -1.75 -3.66 9.45
N SER A 12 -0.72 -2.82 9.32
CA SER A 12 -0.90 -1.40 9.04
C SER A 12 -1.10 -1.12 7.55
N SER A 13 -1.69 0.01 7.25
CA SER A 13 -1.81 0.53 5.88
C SER A 13 -0.50 1.09 5.32
N SER A 14 0.50 1.29 6.18
CA SER A 14 1.82 1.82 5.87
C SER A 14 2.92 0.78 5.98
N MET A 15 4.10 1.10 5.44
CA MET A 15 5.30 0.28 5.59
C MET A 15 5.77 0.30 7.06
N VAL A 16 6.03 -0.87 7.62
CA VAL A 16 6.63 -1.04 8.94
C VAL A 16 8.09 -1.42 8.79
N VAL A 17 8.96 -0.66 9.45
CA VAL A 17 10.41 -0.91 9.43
C VAL A 17 10.92 -1.00 10.85
N TYR A 18 11.74 -2.02 11.13
CA TYR A 18 12.47 -2.12 12.39
C TYR A 18 13.92 -2.58 12.18
N SER A 19 14.74 -2.31 13.15
CA SER A 19 16.13 -2.76 13.18
C SER A 19 16.47 -3.34 14.54
N VAL A 20 17.17 -4.47 14.53
CA VAL A 20 17.74 -5.12 15.72
C VAL A 20 19.26 -5.06 15.60
N PRO A 21 19.92 -4.01 16.11
CA PRO A 21 21.36 -3.77 15.90
C PRO A 21 22.24 -4.92 16.43
N GLU A 22 21.87 -5.50 17.57
CA GLU A 22 22.61 -6.61 18.20
C GLU A 22 22.71 -7.85 17.31
N MET A 23 21.71 -8.06 16.44
CA MET A 23 21.68 -9.15 15.47
C MET A 23 22.10 -8.73 14.07
N GLY A 24 22.37 -7.45 13.85
CA GLY A 24 22.65 -6.89 12.51
C GLY A 24 21.47 -7.00 11.55
N ILE A 25 20.25 -7.08 12.05
CA ILE A 25 19.05 -7.32 11.26
C ILE A 25 18.29 -6.00 11.07
N ARG A 26 17.88 -5.73 9.83
CA ARG A 26 16.87 -4.73 9.48
C ARG A 26 15.78 -5.39 8.65
N ARG A 27 14.52 -5.15 9.03
CA ARG A 27 13.34 -5.67 8.34
C ARG A 27 12.43 -4.54 7.88
N GLU A 28 11.87 -4.73 6.71
CA GLU A 28 10.88 -3.85 6.12
C GLU A 28 9.68 -4.71 5.72
N PHE A 29 8.48 -4.31 6.11
CA PHE A 29 7.24 -4.99 5.78
C PHE A 29 6.35 -4.02 5.02
N ALA A 30 6.04 -4.34 3.78
CA ALA A 30 4.99 -3.65 3.04
C ALA A 30 3.61 -3.88 3.70
N PRO A 31 2.59 -3.06 3.42
CA PRO A 31 1.23 -3.28 3.90
C PRO A 31 0.74 -4.71 3.56
N ASN A 32 0.16 -5.40 4.54
CA ASN A 32 -0.30 -6.80 4.44
C ASN A 32 0.77 -7.86 4.15
N GLU A 33 2.04 -7.49 4.08
CA GLU A 33 3.12 -8.45 3.83
C GLU A 33 3.32 -9.38 5.01
N VAL A 34 3.55 -10.66 4.71
CA VAL A 34 3.86 -11.70 5.69
C VAL A 34 5.32 -12.11 5.51
N LYS A 35 6.09 -12.09 6.59
CA LYS A 35 7.47 -12.59 6.61
C LYS A 35 7.68 -13.55 7.77
N THR A 36 8.55 -14.52 7.54
CA THR A 36 8.99 -15.44 8.59
C THR A 36 10.16 -14.83 9.34
N VAL A 37 10.02 -14.72 10.66
CA VAL A 37 10.98 -14.12 11.59
C VAL A 37 11.36 -15.17 12.63
N SER A 38 12.58 -15.15 13.15
CA SER A 38 12.94 -16.05 14.26
C SER A 38 12.37 -15.54 15.59
N MET A 39 12.09 -16.46 16.50
CA MET A 39 11.63 -16.11 17.85
C MET A 39 12.65 -15.26 18.59
N ASP A 40 13.94 -15.56 18.42
CA ASP A 40 15.04 -14.77 19.01
C ASP A 40 15.04 -13.32 18.51
N GLU A 41 14.73 -13.10 17.21
CA GLU A 41 14.61 -11.76 16.63
C GLU A 41 13.42 -10.99 17.22
N LEU A 42 12.25 -11.63 17.37
CA LEU A 42 11.08 -11.01 18.00
C LEU A 42 11.32 -10.66 19.47
N ASN A 43 11.99 -11.56 20.19
CA ASN A 43 12.38 -11.31 21.58
C ASN A 43 13.34 -10.12 21.67
N ALA A 44 14.40 -10.10 20.87
CA ALA A 44 15.33 -8.98 20.82
C ALA A 44 14.63 -7.67 20.48
N LEU A 45 13.72 -7.69 19.49
CA LEU A 45 12.89 -6.52 19.14
C LEU A 45 12.04 -6.05 20.32
N SER A 46 11.46 -6.97 21.08
CA SER A 46 10.59 -6.63 22.23
C SER A 46 11.30 -5.84 23.33
N TYR A 47 12.61 -6.05 23.49
CA TYR A 47 13.44 -5.33 24.47
C TYR A 47 13.92 -3.97 23.99
N LEU A 48 13.83 -3.69 22.67
CA LEU A 48 14.20 -2.38 22.14
C LEU A 48 13.17 -1.31 22.52
N PRO A 49 13.60 -0.05 22.67
CA PRO A 49 12.67 1.07 22.89
C PRO A 49 11.63 1.14 21.76
N GLY A 50 10.36 1.03 22.13
CA GLY A 50 9.25 1.04 21.17
C GLY A 50 8.98 -0.32 20.47
N GLY A 51 9.86 -1.31 20.58
CA GLY A 51 9.72 -2.59 19.89
C GLY A 51 8.47 -3.37 20.30
N MET A 52 8.19 -3.44 21.61
CA MET A 52 6.97 -4.08 22.12
C MET A 52 5.70 -3.36 21.60
N ASN A 53 5.71 -2.03 21.51
CA ASN A 53 4.60 -1.27 20.94
C ASN A 53 4.43 -1.58 19.46
N LEU A 54 5.52 -1.68 18.71
CA LEU A 54 5.50 -2.05 17.30
C LEU A 54 4.83 -3.42 17.08
N ILE A 55 5.23 -4.42 17.91
CA ILE A 55 4.67 -5.77 17.86
C ILE A 55 3.16 -5.75 18.17
N ARG A 56 2.75 -5.04 19.20
CA ARG A 56 1.34 -4.99 19.63
C ARG A 56 0.43 -4.23 18.67
N LYS A 57 0.92 -3.10 18.12
CA LYS A 57 0.09 -2.14 17.39
C LYS A 57 0.07 -2.39 15.90
N HIS A 58 1.20 -2.75 15.31
CA HIS A 58 1.39 -2.77 13.86
C HIS A 58 1.70 -4.14 13.29
N LEU A 59 2.26 -5.05 14.07
CA LEU A 59 2.56 -6.40 13.63
C LEU A 59 1.51 -7.38 14.15
N PHE A 60 1.19 -8.36 13.34
CA PHE A 60 0.34 -9.48 13.67
C PHE A 60 1.18 -10.77 13.68
N VAL A 61 1.38 -11.33 14.84
CA VAL A 61 2.08 -12.61 15.03
C VAL A 61 1.04 -13.71 14.94
N GLN A 62 1.16 -14.61 13.96
CA GLN A 62 0.16 -15.65 13.70
C GLN A 62 0.25 -16.83 14.68
N ASP A 63 1.36 -16.97 15.41
CA ASP A 63 1.60 -18.04 16.34
C ASP A 63 1.25 -17.61 17.77
N GLU A 64 0.15 -18.16 18.29
CA GLU A 64 -0.31 -17.88 19.66
C GLU A 64 0.73 -18.29 20.72
N SER A 65 1.48 -19.37 20.50
CA SER A 65 2.51 -19.81 21.44
C SER A 65 3.65 -18.78 21.55
N ALA A 66 3.99 -18.12 20.44
CA ALA A 66 4.97 -17.05 20.43
C ALA A 66 4.47 -15.81 21.18
N LEU A 67 3.18 -15.46 21.04
CA LEU A 67 2.56 -14.37 21.78
C LEU A 67 2.53 -14.62 23.29
N GLN A 68 2.24 -15.86 23.69
CA GLN A 68 2.26 -16.26 25.11
C GLN A 68 3.67 -16.19 25.70
N GLU A 69 4.69 -16.68 24.97
CA GLU A 69 6.10 -16.58 25.37
C GLU A 69 6.54 -15.13 25.59
N MET A 70 6.10 -14.21 24.74
CA MET A 70 6.40 -12.77 24.86
C MET A 70 5.50 -12.04 25.87
N SER A 71 4.58 -12.73 26.55
CA SER A 71 3.59 -12.12 27.45
C SER A 71 2.75 -11.02 26.80
N VAL A 72 2.53 -11.11 25.48
CA VAL A 72 1.66 -10.21 24.77
C VAL A 72 0.23 -10.68 24.95
N LYS A 73 -0.53 -9.97 25.79
CA LYS A 73 -1.97 -10.19 25.88
C LYS A 73 -2.62 -9.64 24.62
N VAL A 74 -3.23 -10.54 23.88
CA VAL A 74 -3.95 -10.22 22.65
C VAL A 74 -5.42 -10.51 22.90
N GLU A 75 -6.27 -9.52 22.70
CA GLU A 75 -7.72 -9.73 22.67
C GLU A 75 -8.09 -10.10 21.22
N PRO A 76 -8.48 -11.38 20.96
CA PRO A 76 -8.67 -11.87 19.58
C PRO A 76 -9.76 -11.13 18.81
N GLU A 77 -10.75 -10.58 19.50
CA GLU A 77 -11.95 -9.97 18.94
C GLU A 77 -11.66 -8.75 18.06
N TYR A 78 -10.57 -8.03 18.36
CA TYR A 78 -10.19 -6.81 17.62
C TYR A 78 -9.03 -7.03 16.65
N TYR A 79 -8.61 -8.28 16.44
CA TYR A 79 -7.61 -8.66 15.46
C TYR A 79 -8.22 -8.82 14.07
N LEU A 80 -8.77 -7.72 13.55
CA LEU A 80 -9.33 -7.71 12.22
C LEU A 80 -8.23 -7.65 11.16
N ASP A 81 -8.37 -8.49 10.15
CA ASP A 81 -7.62 -8.36 8.90
C ASP A 81 -8.30 -7.34 7.97
N GLU A 82 -7.71 -7.10 6.80
CA GLU A 82 -8.26 -6.14 5.81
C GLU A 82 -9.70 -6.47 5.42
N LYS A 83 -10.03 -7.77 5.27
CA LYS A 83 -11.40 -8.21 4.94
C LYS A 83 -12.36 -7.96 6.10
N GLY A 84 -11.94 -8.27 7.32
CA GLY A 84 -12.74 -8.00 8.52
C GLY A 84 -13.04 -6.51 8.69
N VAL A 85 -12.08 -5.64 8.39
CA VAL A 85 -12.28 -4.18 8.39
C VAL A 85 -13.29 -3.74 7.33
N ILE A 86 -13.20 -4.27 6.11
CA ILE A 86 -14.15 -3.98 5.03
C ILE A 86 -15.57 -4.44 5.43
N ASP A 87 -15.69 -5.68 5.91
CA ASP A 87 -16.98 -6.22 6.36
C ASP A 87 -17.58 -5.40 7.52
N LEU A 88 -16.75 -4.94 8.45
CA LEU A 88 -17.18 -4.08 9.56
C LEU A 88 -17.65 -2.71 9.07
N LEU A 89 -16.98 -2.11 8.09
CA LEU A 89 -17.37 -0.84 7.49
C LEU A 89 -18.68 -0.95 6.71
N GLU A 90 -18.85 -2.01 5.93
CA GLU A 90 -20.03 -2.19 5.05
C GLU A 90 -21.25 -2.75 5.79
N LYS A 91 -21.05 -3.78 6.62
CA LYS A 91 -22.15 -4.60 7.19
C LYS A 91 -22.20 -4.55 8.72
N GLY A 92 -21.11 -4.13 9.38
CA GLY A 92 -21.03 -4.12 10.83
C GLY A 92 -22.04 -3.16 11.48
N SER A 93 -22.55 -3.53 12.65
CA SER A 93 -23.37 -2.64 13.46
C SER A 93 -22.57 -1.44 13.95
N ILE A 94 -23.26 -0.35 14.28
CA ILE A 94 -22.59 0.83 14.82
C ILE A 94 -21.92 0.55 16.17
N ASP A 95 -22.54 -0.30 17.01
CA ASP A 95 -21.97 -0.65 18.32
C ASP A 95 -20.68 -1.46 18.16
N ALA A 96 -20.65 -2.50 17.32
CA ALA A 96 -19.44 -3.25 17.03
C ALA A 96 -18.35 -2.37 16.41
N PHE A 97 -18.74 -1.37 15.62
CA PHE A 97 -17.81 -0.42 15.04
C PHE A 97 -17.21 0.52 16.09
N LEU A 98 -18.01 1.02 17.03
CA LEU A 98 -17.54 1.85 18.14
C LEU A 98 -16.60 1.09 19.06
N ASP A 99 -16.96 -0.15 19.41
CA ASP A 99 -16.08 -1.02 20.20
C ASP A 99 -14.74 -1.26 19.51
N CYS A 100 -14.76 -1.50 18.19
CA CYS A 100 -13.54 -1.62 17.41
C CYS A 100 -12.69 -0.34 17.45
N LEU A 101 -13.30 0.85 17.34
CA LEU A 101 -12.56 2.11 17.42
C LEU A 101 -11.92 2.35 18.81
N ASP A 102 -12.53 1.84 19.87
CA ASP A 102 -12.03 2.03 21.24
C ASP A 102 -10.93 1.03 21.62
N PHE A 103 -10.98 -0.19 21.12
CA PHE A 103 -10.12 -1.29 21.60
C PHE A 103 -9.18 -1.87 20.55
N ALA A 104 -9.38 -1.60 19.26
CA ALA A 104 -8.54 -2.17 18.23
C ALA A 104 -7.13 -1.57 18.22
N PRO A 105 -6.13 -2.36 17.80
CA PRO A 105 -4.76 -1.87 17.64
C PRO A 105 -4.66 -0.77 16.57
N GLU A 106 -3.69 0.14 16.72
CA GLU A 106 -3.50 1.27 15.80
C GLU A 106 -3.39 0.85 14.34
N GLY A 107 -2.78 -0.30 14.03
CA GLY A 107 -2.72 -0.82 12.67
C GLY A 107 -4.09 -1.12 12.07
N VAL A 108 -5.05 -1.60 12.87
CA VAL A 108 -6.46 -1.80 12.42
C VAL A 108 -7.14 -0.45 12.23
N LEU A 109 -6.90 0.50 13.11
CA LEU A 109 -7.42 1.87 12.96
C LEU A 109 -6.91 2.55 11.69
N ASP A 110 -5.65 2.33 11.32
CA ASP A 110 -5.08 2.82 10.05
C ASP A 110 -5.75 2.16 8.83
N LEU A 111 -6.05 0.86 8.91
CA LEU A 111 -6.84 0.18 7.87
C LEU A 111 -8.25 0.75 7.76
N ILE A 112 -8.91 1.05 8.89
CA ILE A 112 -10.23 1.70 8.91
C ILE A 112 -10.17 3.05 8.19
N LYS A 113 -9.20 3.92 8.48
CA LYS A 113 -9.03 5.20 7.79
C LYS A 113 -8.86 5.03 6.28
N LYS A 114 -7.95 4.13 5.88
CA LYS A 114 -7.69 3.83 4.47
C LYS A 114 -8.95 3.40 3.74
N HIS A 115 -9.64 2.40 4.29
CA HIS A 115 -10.83 1.84 3.64
C HIS A 115 -12.07 2.72 3.73
N ALA A 116 -12.21 3.54 4.78
CA ALA A 116 -13.28 4.51 4.88
C ALA A 116 -13.22 5.60 3.79
N VAL A 117 -12.03 5.90 3.28
CA VAL A 117 -11.84 6.83 2.14
C VAL A 117 -12.01 6.10 0.80
N ALA A 118 -11.48 4.88 0.68
CA ALA A 118 -11.52 4.10 -0.57
C ALA A 118 -12.93 3.54 -0.87
N LEU A 119 -13.63 3.10 0.18
CA LEU A 119 -15.02 2.64 0.10
C LEU A 119 -15.90 3.79 0.58
N PRO A 120 -16.81 4.33 -0.26
CA PRO A 120 -17.70 5.39 0.19
C PRO A 120 -18.61 4.85 1.29
N VAL A 121 -18.19 5.02 2.54
CA VAL A 121 -18.99 4.65 3.70
C VAL A 121 -20.19 5.58 3.76
N ASN A 122 -21.39 5.07 3.39
CA ASN A 122 -22.62 5.87 3.33
C ASN A 122 -23.24 6.11 4.72
N ASP A 123 -22.76 5.43 5.76
CA ASP A 123 -23.24 5.62 7.12
C ASP A 123 -22.57 6.84 7.77
N ASN A 124 -23.33 7.92 7.90
CA ASN A 124 -22.86 9.16 8.53
C ASN A 124 -22.44 8.95 9.99
N ARG A 125 -23.07 8.02 10.73
CA ARG A 125 -22.72 7.74 12.12
C ARG A 125 -21.32 7.15 12.22
N LYS A 126 -20.94 6.26 11.29
CA LYS A 126 -19.59 5.70 11.24
C LYS A 126 -18.56 6.79 10.89
N ARG A 127 -18.88 7.71 9.97
CA ARG A 127 -18.01 8.86 9.65
C ARG A 127 -17.82 9.80 10.83
N GLU A 128 -18.90 10.11 11.54
CA GLU A 128 -18.86 10.93 12.76
C GLU A 128 -18.02 10.27 13.85
N ALA A 129 -18.21 8.97 14.08
CA ALA A 129 -17.43 8.19 15.03
C ALA A 129 -15.93 8.20 14.71
N ILE A 130 -15.54 8.04 13.44
CA ILE A 130 -14.15 8.15 13.01
C ILE A 130 -13.60 9.55 13.32
N LYS A 131 -14.38 10.59 13.02
CA LYS A 131 -13.96 11.97 13.27
C LYS A 131 -13.81 12.27 14.76
N GLU A 132 -14.75 11.81 15.58
CA GLU A 132 -14.74 12.04 17.03
C GLU A 132 -13.60 11.29 17.72
N LYS A 133 -13.45 9.98 17.43
CA LYS A 133 -12.49 9.11 18.11
C LYS A 133 -11.07 9.26 17.60
N MET A 134 -10.90 9.50 16.30
CA MET A 134 -9.60 9.49 15.63
C MET A 134 -9.15 10.86 15.12
N GLY A 135 -10.01 11.89 15.22
CA GLY A 135 -9.74 13.23 14.66
C GLY A 135 -9.62 13.23 13.13
N PHE A 136 -10.07 12.19 12.43
CA PHE A 136 -9.92 12.03 10.99
C PHE A 136 -11.25 12.28 10.26
N ASP A 137 -11.30 13.34 9.45
CA ASP A 137 -12.48 13.69 8.65
C ASP A 137 -12.48 12.95 7.31
N VAL A 138 -13.22 11.85 7.27
CA VAL A 138 -13.38 11.01 6.06
C VAL A 138 -13.94 11.82 4.89
N THR A 139 -14.89 12.72 5.14
CA THR A 139 -15.53 13.52 4.07
C THR A 139 -14.55 14.50 3.45
N ALA A 140 -13.73 15.15 4.26
CA ALA A 140 -12.66 16.03 3.77
C ALA A 140 -11.61 15.24 2.98
N ALA A 141 -11.22 14.06 3.48
CA ALA A 141 -10.24 13.20 2.81
C ALA A 141 -10.73 12.71 1.43
N ILE A 142 -12.02 12.33 1.32
CA ILE A 142 -12.63 11.94 0.03
C ILE A 142 -12.59 13.12 -0.96
N LYS A 143 -12.98 14.33 -0.52
CA LYS A 143 -12.94 15.53 -1.37
C LYS A 143 -11.54 15.82 -1.89
N HIS A 144 -10.54 15.77 -1.02
CA HIS A 144 -9.13 15.97 -1.41
C HIS A 144 -8.66 14.94 -2.43
N LEU A 145 -9.06 13.67 -2.26
CA LEU A 145 -8.71 12.62 -3.20
C LEU A 145 -9.35 12.86 -4.59
N GLU A 146 -10.62 13.28 -4.61
CA GLU A 146 -11.33 13.61 -5.84
C GLU A 146 -10.73 14.82 -6.56
N GLU A 147 -10.36 15.86 -5.80
CA GLU A 147 -9.70 17.06 -6.33
C GLU A 147 -8.32 16.72 -6.91
N ALA A 148 -7.52 15.91 -6.20
CA ALA A 148 -6.23 15.46 -6.68
C ALA A 148 -6.35 14.66 -7.99
N ARG A 149 -7.33 13.75 -8.05
CA ARG A 149 -7.58 12.94 -9.25
C ARG A 149 -8.02 13.80 -10.45
N LYS A 150 -8.86 14.80 -10.22
CA LYS A 150 -9.26 15.76 -11.28
C LYS A 150 -8.08 16.57 -11.79
N ALA A 151 -7.21 17.04 -10.87
CA ALA A 151 -6.01 17.77 -11.25
C ALA A 151 -5.04 16.91 -12.11
N GLU A 152 -4.87 15.64 -11.75
CA GLU A 152 -4.06 14.69 -12.53
C GLU A 152 -4.67 14.40 -13.90
N GLU A 153 -5.99 14.26 -14.00
CA GLU A 153 -6.72 14.08 -15.27
C GLU A 153 -6.59 15.30 -16.16
N GLU A 154 -6.68 16.51 -15.63
CA GLU A 154 -6.49 17.76 -16.36
C GLU A 154 -5.04 17.90 -16.84
N GLU A 155 -4.05 17.61 -15.99
CA GLU A 155 -2.64 17.68 -16.38
C GLU A 155 -2.28 16.64 -17.45
N SER A 156 -2.84 15.44 -17.37
CA SER A 156 -2.65 14.39 -18.39
C SER A 156 -3.35 14.74 -19.70
N GLY A 157 -4.54 15.37 -19.65
CA GLY A 157 -5.28 15.86 -20.81
C GLY A 157 -4.52 16.97 -21.57
N VAL A 158 -3.93 17.91 -20.85
CA VAL A 158 -3.10 18.98 -21.45
C VAL A 158 -1.85 18.42 -22.12
N LYS A 159 -1.24 17.38 -21.57
CA LYS A 159 -0.09 16.71 -22.22
C LYS A 159 -0.49 15.97 -23.50
N ALA A 160 -1.71 15.45 -23.59
CA ALA A 160 -2.22 14.76 -24.79
C ALA A 160 -2.53 15.74 -25.92
N GLU A 161 -3.02 16.95 -25.62
CA GLU A 161 -3.29 17.98 -26.64
C GLU A 161 -2.01 18.64 -27.17
N ALA A 162 -0.94 18.69 -26.39
CA ALA A 162 0.34 19.27 -26.82
C ALA A 162 1.12 18.40 -27.82
N ILE A 163 0.68 17.18 -28.13
CA ILE A 163 1.33 16.23 -29.06
C ILE A 163 0.56 16.10 -30.39
N THR A 164 -0.36 16.98 -30.71
CA THR A 164 -0.95 16.98 -32.07
C THR A 164 0.05 17.57 -33.07
N PRO A 165 0.50 16.80 -34.07
CA PRO A 165 1.47 17.31 -35.04
C PRO A 165 0.76 18.35 -35.91
N VAL A 166 1.32 19.56 -35.97
CA VAL A 166 0.93 20.62 -36.87
C VAL A 166 0.89 20.08 -38.32
N ARG A 167 -0.30 19.96 -38.85
CA ARG A 167 -0.55 19.56 -40.24
C ARG A 167 0.07 20.59 -41.18
N ARG A 168 1.22 20.26 -41.75
CA ARG A 168 1.83 21.07 -42.83
C ARG A 168 0.85 21.17 -44.00
N VAL A 169 0.43 22.38 -44.25
CA VAL A 169 -0.33 22.75 -45.45
C VAL A 169 0.56 22.54 -46.68
N LYS A 170 0.10 21.70 -47.59
CA LYS A 170 0.70 21.46 -48.90
C LYS A 170 0.42 22.67 -49.77
N THR A 171 1.42 23.43 -50.15
CA THR A 171 1.34 24.36 -51.29
C THR A 171 1.86 23.62 -52.50
N GLU A 172 0.99 23.48 -53.49
CA GLU A 172 1.28 22.97 -54.83
C GLU A 172 1.98 24.08 -55.64
N GLU A 173 3.08 23.80 -56.30
CA GLU A 173 3.25 24.04 -57.74
C GLU A 173 4.68 23.75 -58.26
N ALA A 174 4.68 23.14 -59.45
CA ALA A 174 5.68 23.16 -60.53
C ALA A 174 6.84 22.16 -60.54
N GLN A 175 6.72 21.18 -61.42
CA GLN A 175 7.78 20.39 -62.09
C GLN A 175 8.62 21.28 -63.06
N PRO A 176 9.75 20.81 -63.69
CA PRO A 176 10.26 19.44 -63.82
C PRO A 176 11.81 19.29 -63.83
N ALA A 177 12.23 18.02 -63.84
CA ALA A 177 13.37 17.46 -64.60
C ALA A 177 14.71 17.16 -63.88
N THR A 178 15.09 15.90 -64.11
CA THR A 178 16.39 15.27 -64.30
C THR A 178 17.23 14.80 -63.10
N GLY A 179 17.18 13.49 -62.91
CA GLY A 179 18.30 12.58 -62.86
C GLY A 179 19.30 12.59 -61.72
N ARG A 180 19.26 11.60 -60.84
CA ARG A 180 20.40 10.71 -60.58
C ARG A 180 20.10 9.69 -59.47
N ARG A 181 20.27 8.43 -59.81
CA ARG A 181 20.26 7.28 -58.87
C ARG A 181 21.44 7.40 -57.91
N THR A 182 21.20 7.18 -56.62
CA THR A 182 22.18 6.66 -55.70
C THR A 182 21.53 5.73 -54.68
N ALA A 183 22.26 4.65 -54.39
CA ALA A 183 21.86 3.41 -53.76
C ALA A 183 21.44 3.55 -52.30
N VAL A 184 20.49 2.70 -51.90
CA VAL A 184 20.09 2.43 -50.50
C VAL A 184 21.00 1.40 -49.89
N PRO A 185 21.58 1.64 -48.73
CA PRO A 185 22.34 0.58 -48.03
C PRO A 185 21.34 -0.34 -47.30
N GLN A 186 21.38 -1.62 -47.66
CA GLN A 186 20.67 -2.70 -46.93
C GLN A 186 21.43 -3.08 -45.66
N TYR A 187 20.79 -2.98 -44.52
CA TYR A 187 21.27 -3.56 -43.28
C TYR A 187 20.90 -5.04 -43.21
N LYS A 188 21.92 -5.93 -43.13
CA LYS A 188 21.77 -7.34 -42.84
C LYS A 188 21.55 -7.55 -41.33
N VAL A 189 20.41 -8.13 -40.97
CA VAL A 189 20.17 -8.66 -39.62
C VAL A 189 20.91 -10.02 -39.49
N VAL A 190 21.82 -10.11 -38.53
CA VAL A 190 22.51 -11.34 -38.16
C VAL A 190 21.79 -11.96 -36.97
N THR A 191 21.16 -13.10 -37.16
CA THR A 191 20.62 -13.96 -36.08
C THR A 191 21.74 -14.83 -35.50
N PRO A 192 21.90 -14.94 -34.19
CA PRO A 192 22.84 -15.89 -33.58
C PRO A 192 22.25 -17.30 -33.61
N LYS A 193 23.08 -18.23 -34.08
CA LYS A 193 22.86 -19.68 -34.19
C LYS A 193 23.01 -20.30 -32.80
N GLN A 194 22.02 -21.10 -32.37
CA GLN A 194 22.16 -22.06 -31.27
C GLN A 194 23.03 -23.23 -31.75
N GLU A 195 24.00 -23.60 -30.93
CA GLU A 195 24.67 -24.89 -31.01
C GLU A 195 24.48 -25.67 -29.71
N ALA A 196 24.31 -26.93 -29.92
CA ALA A 196 23.95 -28.08 -29.11
C ALA A 196 24.68 -28.28 -27.78
#